data_78e0f285adbf09c94b687281565e3732
#
_entry.id   78e0f285adbf09c94b687281565e3732
#
_cell.length_a   1.000
_cell.length_b   1.000
_cell.length_c   1.000
_cell.angle_alpha   90.00
_cell.angle_beta   90.00
_cell.angle_gamma   90.00
#
_symmetry.space_group_name_H-M   'P 1'
#
loop_
_entity.id
_entity.type
_entity.pdbx_description
1 polymer ?
#
loop_
_entity_poly.entity_id
_entity_poly.type
_entity_poly.pdbx_seq_one_letter_code
_entity_poly.pdbx_strand_id
1 'polypeptide(L)'
;MIYMPRFLDLFAGAGGLSEGFLRAGYEAVAHVEMDVAACYTLKTRMAYHWLRDHNQLAVYSQYLNREITRNQFYEYIPHGVLGSVLNYEISTETLPAIFKDVDALVGDGPLDLIVGGPPCQAYSIAGRSRSETRMMGDQRNYLYRHYAEFLRRYRPKYFVFENVL
;
A
#
# COMPACT_ATOMS: atom_id res chain seq x y z
N MET A 1 -23.28 -0.26 14.86
CA MET A 1 -21.86 -0.11 14.43
C MET A 1 -21.90 0.04 12.91
N ILE A 2 -21.39 1.15 12.38
CA ILE A 2 -21.32 1.37 10.92
C ILE A 2 -20.23 0.45 10.38
N TYR A 3 -20.55 -0.37 9.39
CA TYR A 3 -19.58 -1.23 8.73
C TYR A 3 -18.63 -0.36 7.88
N MET A 4 -17.35 -0.44 8.14
CA MET A 4 -16.31 0.19 7.31
C MET A 4 -15.69 -0.86 6.40
N PRO A 5 -15.84 -0.73 5.07
CA PRO A 5 -15.21 -1.67 4.15
C PRO A 5 -13.69 -1.62 4.27
N ARG A 6 -13.04 -2.80 4.19
CA ARG A 6 -11.60 -2.95 4.40
C ARG A 6 -10.88 -3.20 3.09
N PHE A 7 -9.73 -2.57 2.90
CA PHE A 7 -8.96 -2.71 1.65
C PHE A 7 -7.47 -2.99 1.86
N LEU A 8 -6.89 -3.65 0.86
CA LEU A 8 -5.45 -3.88 0.68
C LEU A 8 -4.98 -3.08 -0.54
N ASP A 9 -3.90 -2.33 -0.39
CA ASP A 9 -3.27 -1.57 -1.48
C ASP A 9 -1.95 -2.23 -1.89
N LEU A 10 -1.89 -2.68 -3.14
CA LEU A 10 -0.73 -3.32 -3.75
C LEU A 10 -0.02 -2.33 -4.68
N PHE A 11 1.30 -2.30 -4.66
CA PHE A 11 2.10 -1.31 -5.39
C PHE A 11 1.73 0.12 -4.99
N ALA A 12 1.60 0.33 -3.68
CA ALA A 12 0.90 1.48 -3.11
C ALA A 12 1.56 2.83 -3.38
N GLY A 13 2.85 2.85 -3.77
CA GLY A 13 3.60 4.08 -3.97
C GLY A 13 3.57 4.95 -2.71
N ALA A 14 3.34 6.25 -2.90
CA ALA A 14 3.18 7.19 -1.78
C ALA A 14 1.74 7.25 -1.21
N GLY A 15 0.85 6.33 -1.61
CA GLY A 15 -0.51 6.21 -1.07
C GLY A 15 -1.54 7.15 -1.71
N GLY A 16 -1.33 7.57 -2.97
CA GLY A 16 -2.28 8.46 -3.64
C GLY A 16 -3.66 7.80 -3.83
N LEU A 17 -3.69 6.54 -4.26
CA LEU A 17 -4.92 5.78 -4.45
C LEU A 17 -5.58 5.48 -3.10
N SER A 18 -4.81 5.01 -2.11
CA SER A 18 -5.28 4.76 -0.74
C SER A 18 -5.94 5.97 -0.11
N GLU A 19 -5.41 7.18 -0.31
CA GLU A 19 -5.96 8.41 0.25
C GLU A 19 -7.41 8.65 -0.20
N GLY A 20 -7.75 8.31 -1.45
CA GLY A 20 -9.11 8.39 -1.96
C GLY A 20 -10.06 7.45 -1.21
N PHE A 21 -9.66 6.21 -0.97
CA PHE A 21 -10.46 5.22 -0.23
C PHE A 21 -10.60 5.57 1.26
N LEU A 22 -9.52 6.02 1.91
CA LEU A 22 -9.57 6.49 3.30
C LEU A 22 -10.56 7.65 3.48
N ARG A 23 -10.56 8.62 2.55
CA ARG A 23 -11.53 9.73 2.57
C ARG A 23 -12.96 9.28 2.29
N ALA A 24 -13.14 8.20 1.55
CA ALA A 24 -14.45 7.59 1.31
C ALA A 24 -14.93 6.71 2.48
N GLY A 25 -14.20 6.62 3.59
CA GLY A 25 -14.59 5.87 4.78
C GLY A 25 -14.21 4.39 4.75
N TYR A 26 -13.25 4.01 3.91
CA TYR A 26 -12.65 2.67 3.93
C TYR A 26 -11.54 2.59 4.95
N GLU A 27 -11.31 1.40 5.51
CA GLU A 27 -10.20 1.08 6.40
C GLU A 27 -9.08 0.38 5.62
N ALA A 28 -7.87 0.93 5.65
CA ALA A 28 -6.70 0.28 5.08
C ALA A 28 -6.20 -0.83 6.01
N VAL A 29 -6.18 -2.06 5.52
CA VAL A 29 -5.61 -3.21 6.24
C VAL A 29 -4.10 -3.23 6.08
N ALA A 30 -3.62 -3.12 4.85
CA ALA A 30 -2.19 -3.07 4.56
C ALA A 30 -1.90 -2.34 3.26
N HIS A 31 -0.65 -1.87 3.16
CA HIS A 31 -0.05 -1.33 1.95
C HIS A 31 1.21 -2.13 1.65
N VAL A 32 1.36 -2.62 0.43
CA VAL A 32 2.58 -3.32 -0.01
C VAL A 32 3.31 -2.44 -1.02
N GLU A 33 4.54 -2.06 -0.68
CA GLU A 33 5.37 -1.15 -1.47
C GLU A 33 6.85 -1.51 -1.34
N MET A 34 7.57 -1.51 -2.44
CA MET A 34 9.00 -1.86 -2.46
C MET A 34 9.93 -0.69 -2.15
N ASP A 35 9.53 0.53 -2.52
CA ASP A 35 10.35 1.72 -2.31
C ASP A 35 10.30 2.17 -0.85
N VAL A 36 11.46 2.20 -0.21
CA VAL A 36 11.60 2.57 1.21
C VAL A 36 11.13 4.00 1.48
N ALA A 37 11.38 4.94 0.55
CA ALA A 37 10.99 6.34 0.74
C ALA A 37 9.47 6.50 0.61
N ALA A 38 8.85 5.77 -0.33
CA ALA A 38 7.40 5.68 -0.45
C ALA A 38 6.77 5.06 0.81
N CYS A 39 7.35 4.00 1.37
CA CYS A 39 6.92 3.40 2.64
C CYS A 39 6.96 4.42 3.80
N TYR A 40 7.98 5.26 3.89
CA TYR A 40 8.00 6.32 4.91
C TYR A 40 6.88 7.35 4.70
N THR A 41 6.56 7.68 3.46
CA THR A 41 5.43 8.56 3.15
C THR A 41 4.11 7.93 3.54
N LEU A 42 3.90 6.64 3.21
CA LEU A 42 2.73 5.87 3.63
C LEU A 42 2.59 5.84 5.16
N LYS A 43 3.66 5.48 5.89
CA LYS A 43 3.66 5.46 7.35
C LYS A 43 3.28 6.83 7.94
N THR A 44 3.78 7.91 7.36
CA THR A 44 3.44 9.27 7.79
C THR A 44 1.96 9.59 7.51
N ARG A 45 1.40 9.15 6.38
CA ARG A 45 -0.03 9.30 6.07
C ARG A 45 -0.91 8.52 7.05
N MET A 46 -0.58 7.26 7.32
CA MET A 46 -1.31 6.44 8.27
C MET A 46 -1.26 7.03 9.68
N ALA A 47 -0.09 7.52 10.09
CA ALA A 47 0.09 8.25 11.33
C ALA A 47 -0.78 9.51 11.41
N TYR A 48 -0.84 10.30 10.33
CA TYR A 48 -1.70 11.48 10.25
C TYR A 48 -3.18 11.12 10.46
N HIS A 49 -3.69 10.10 9.74
CA HIS A 49 -5.08 9.67 9.88
C HIS A 49 -5.38 9.21 11.31
N TRP A 50 -4.48 8.41 11.89
CA TRP A 50 -4.64 7.95 13.26
C TRP A 50 -4.67 9.13 14.26
N LEU A 51 -3.73 10.07 14.16
CA LEU A 51 -3.67 11.27 15.04
C LEU A 51 -4.91 12.16 14.89
N ARG A 52 -5.41 12.32 13.65
CA ARG A 52 -6.63 13.07 13.38
C ARG A 52 -7.82 12.45 14.12
N ASP A 53 -7.98 11.14 14.00
CA ASP A 53 -9.12 10.41 14.56
C ASP A 53 -9.05 10.34 16.10
N HIS A 54 -7.86 10.58 16.67
CA HIS A 54 -7.63 10.66 18.12
C HIS A 54 -7.47 12.10 18.67
N ASN A 55 -7.74 13.13 17.84
CA ASN A 55 -7.60 14.55 18.20
C ASN A 55 -6.18 14.95 18.66
N GLN A 56 -5.13 14.37 18.05
CA GLN A 56 -3.73 14.57 18.40
C GLN A 56 -2.91 15.21 17.26
N LEU A 57 -3.52 15.97 16.36
CA LEU A 57 -2.84 16.59 15.22
C LEU A 57 -1.72 17.57 15.60
N ALA A 58 -1.65 18.02 16.86
CA ALA A 58 -0.53 18.84 17.33
C ALA A 58 0.82 18.14 17.17
N VAL A 59 0.89 16.82 17.37
CA VAL A 59 2.10 16.02 17.18
C VAL A 59 2.53 16.03 15.70
N TYR A 60 1.57 15.92 14.79
CA TYR A 60 1.86 16.01 13.35
C TYR A 60 2.38 17.39 12.96
N SER A 61 1.84 18.47 13.54
CA SER A 61 2.32 19.83 13.32
C SER A 61 3.76 20.01 13.81
N GLN A 62 4.12 19.47 14.98
CA GLN A 62 5.50 19.48 15.49
C GLN A 62 6.47 18.78 14.52
N TYR A 63 6.05 17.63 13.96
CA TYR A 63 6.85 16.92 12.96
C TYR A 63 7.04 17.75 11.69
N LEU A 64 5.98 18.37 11.15
CA LEU A 64 6.04 19.22 9.96
C LEU A 64 6.96 20.45 10.17
N ASN A 65 6.90 21.04 11.37
CA ASN A 65 7.73 22.18 11.77
C ASN A 65 9.17 21.77 12.10
N ARG A 66 9.52 20.47 12.00
CA ARG A 66 10.84 19.93 12.37
C ARG A 66 11.23 20.12 13.84
N GLU A 67 10.24 20.25 14.72
CA GLU A 67 10.44 20.32 16.18
C GLU A 67 10.76 18.94 16.74
N ILE A 68 10.26 17.89 16.11
CA ILE A 68 10.56 16.49 16.41
C ILE A 68 11.04 15.75 15.16
N THR A 69 11.89 14.76 15.35
CA THR A 69 12.37 13.86 14.29
C THR A 69 11.29 12.85 13.89
N ARG A 70 11.46 12.19 12.72
CA ARG A 70 10.55 11.12 12.31
C ARG A 70 10.48 9.98 13.34
N ASN A 71 11.59 9.60 13.96
CA ASN A 71 11.60 8.54 14.95
C ASN A 71 10.77 8.93 16.17
N GLN A 72 10.98 10.14 16.69
CA GLN A 72 10.18 10.68 17.79
C GLN A 72 8.69 10.78 17.42
N PHE A 73 8.38 11.21 16.19
CA PHE A 73 7.01 11.24 15.67
C PHE A 73 6.36 9.86 15.70
N TYR A 74 7.09 8.82 15.30
CA TYR A 74 6.56 7.44 15.26
C TYR A 74 6.36 6.84 16.67
N GLU A 75 7.02 7.34 17.70
CA GLU A 75 6.80 6.90 19.08
C GLU A 75 5.38 7.21 19.60
N TYR A 76 4.72 8.22 19.03
CA TYR A 76 3.32 8.55 19.35
C TYR A 76 2.30 7.63 18.66
N ILE A 77 2.72 6.80 17.71
CA ILE A 77 1.84 6.03 16.83
C ILE A 77 1.88 4.56 17.23
N PRO A 78 0.71 3.89 17.37
CA PRO A 78 0.69 2.45 17.63
C PRO A 78 1.45 1.66 16.57
N HIS A 79 2.21 0.66 17.01
CA HIS A 79 3.00 -0.19 16.11
C HIS A 79 2.16 -0.83 15.00
N GLY A 80 0.91 -1.22 15.27
CA GLY A 80 0.01 -1.79 14.26
C GLY A 80 -0.31 -0.83 13.12
N VAL A 81 -0.43 0.48 13.40
CA VAL A 81 -0.66 1.51 12.38
C VAL A 81 0.53 1.63 11.44
N LEU A 82 1.74 1.72 12.00
CA LEU A 82 2.97 1.78 11.18
C LEU A 82 3.27 0.43 10.52
N GLY A 83 2.93 -0.66 11.18
CA GLY A 83 3.11 -2.04 10.70
C GLY A 83 2.17 -2.43 9.55
N SER A 84 1.11 -1.66 9.29
CA SER A 84 0.26 -1.85 8.11
C SER A 84 0.97 -1.52 6.79
N VAL A 85 2.13 -0.86 6.84
CA VAL A 85 2.95 -0.57 5.66
C VAL A 85 4.06 -1.59 5.56
N LEU A 86 3.90 -2.52 4.63
CA LEU A 86 4.79 -3.66 4.37
C LEU A 86 5.77 -3.30 3.26
N ASN A 87 7.07 -3.29 3.61
CA ASN A 87 8.12 -2.99 2.62
C ASN A 87 8.58 -4.27 1.93
N TYR A 88 7.95 -4.58 0.80
CA TYR A 88 8.26 -5.74 -0.03
C TYR A 88 8.21 -5.39 -1.52
N GLU A 89 9.15 -5.93 -2.28
CA GLU A 89 8.95 -6.14 -3.71
C GLU A 89 8.00 -7.33 -3.90
N ILE A 90 6.95 -7.17 -4.72
CA ILE A 90 6.00 -8.26 -5.02
C ILE A 90 6.61 -9.14 -6.11
N SER A 91 7.04 -10.35 -5.73
CA SER A 91 7.63 -11.37 -6.59
C SER A 91 7.20 -12.76 -6.15
N THR A 92 7.48 -13.77 -6.96
CA THR A 92 7.19 -15.18 -6.62
C THR A 92 7.86 -15.58 -5.29
N GLU A 93 9.07 -15.09 -5.05
CA GLU A 93 9.88 -15.43 -3.87
C GLU A 93 9.35 -14.78 -2.60
N THR A 94 8.80 -13.56 -2.72
CA THR A 94 8.34 -12.77 -1.56
C THR A 94 6.86 -12.98 -1.23
N LEU A 95 6.04 -13.48 -2.18
CA LEU A 95 4.61 -13.72 -1.96
C LEU A 95 4.29 -14.49 -0.67
N PRO A 96 5.01 -15.59 -0.30
CA PRO A 96 4.69 -16.31 0.94
C PRO A 96 4.86 -15.45 2.20
N ALA A 97 5.90 -14.61 2.25
CA ALA A 97 6.14 -13.70 3.37
C ALA A 97 5.08 -12.59 3.41
N ILE A 98 4.76 -12.01 2.26
CA ILE A 98 3.72 -10.97 2.15
C ILE A 98 2.37 -11.53 2.61
N PHE A 99 1.98 -12.72 2.16
CA PHE A 99 0.73 -13.34 2.57
C PHE A 99 0.67 -13.59 4.07
N LYS A 100 1.77 -14.07 4.67
CA LYS A 100 1.85 -14.26 6.14
C LYS A 100 1.58 -12.95 6.88
N ASP A 101 2.22 -11.86 6.46
CA ASP A 101 2.09 -10.57 7.13
C ASP A 101 0.70 -9.94 6.89
N VAL A 102 0.18 -10.04 5.66
CA VAL A 102 -1.17 -9.57 5.32
C VAL A 102 -2.23 -10.37 6.07
N ASP A 103 -2.11 -11.71 6.17
CA ASP A 103 -3.04 -12.55 6.93
C ASP A 103 -3.10 -12.13 8.41
N ALA A 104 -1.95 -11.83 9.01
CA ALA A 104 -1.88 -11.35 10.39
C ALA A 104 -2.60 -10.00 10.58
N LEU A 105 -2.56 -9.12 9.57
CA LEU A 105 -3.24 -7.82 9.59
C LEU A 105 -4.74 -7.93 9.25
N VAL A 106 -5.11 -8.82 8.34
CA VAL A 106 -6.52 -9.09 8.01
C VAL A 106 -7.25 -9.72 9.21
N GLY A 107 -6.59 -10.66 9.91
CA GLY A 107 -7.22 -11.41 10.99
C GLY A 107 -8.47 -12.16 10.52
N ASP A 108 -9.47 -12.26 11.39
CA ASP A 108 -10.73 -12.97 11.10
C ASP A 108 -11.74 -12.15 10.28
N GLY A 109 -11.44 -10.90 10.00
CA GLY A 109 -12.36 -10.01 9.26
C GLY A 109 -12.29 -10.19 7.74
N PRO A 110 -13.32 -9.78 7.00
CA PRO A 110 -13.27 -9.80 5.53
C PRO A 110 -12.31 -8.75 4.99
N LEU A 111 -11.75 -9.03 3.81
CA LEU A 111 -11.11 -8.05 2.95
C LEU A 111 -12.09 -7.74 1.80
N ASP A 112 -12.65 -6.54 1.76
CA ASP A 112 -13.70 -6.20 0.80
C ASP A 112 -13.17 -5.77 -0.54
N LEU A 113 -11.98 -5.16 -0.56
CA LEU A 113 -11.43 -4.52 -1.74
C LEU A 113 -9.92 -4.75 -1.81
N ILE A 114 -9.41 -5.03 -3.00
CA ILE A 114 -7.99 -4.95 -3.33
C ILE A 114 -7.82 -3.87 -4.40
N VAL A 115 -6.92 -2.94 -4.14
CA VAL A 115 -6.57 -1.87 -5.08
C VAL A 115 -5.10 -1.94 -5.44
N GLY A 116 -4.72 -1.37 -6.56
CA GLY A 116 -3.32 -1.21 -6.92
C GLY A 116 -3.09 -1.10 -8.41
N GLY A 117 -1.92 -0.54 -8.74
CA GLY A 117 -1.45 -0.41 -10.10
C GLY A 117 0.02 -0.85 -10.19
N PRO A 118 0.34 -1.97 -10.82
CA PRO A 118 1.73 -2.36 -11.01
C PRO A 118 2.46 -1.30 -11.86
N PRO A 119 3.78 -1.13 -11.65
CA PRO A 119 4.56 -0.10 -12.36
C PRO A 119 4.40 -0.22 -13.88
N CYS A 120 3.98 0.88 -14.50
CA CYS A 120 3.64 0.96 -15.92
C CYS A 120 4.84 0.88 -16.87
N GLN A 121 6.08 0.91 -16.38
CA GLN A 121 7.29 0.96 -17.19
C GLN A 121 7.41 -0.20 -18.18
N ALA A 122 6.86 -1.37 -17.84
CA ALA A 122 6.82 -2.53 -18.73
C ALA A 122 5.70 -2.47 -19.79
N TYR A 123 4.66 -1.68 -19.54
CA TYR A 123 3.47 -1.61 -20.42
C TYR A 123 3.44 -0.32 -21.25
N SER A 124 4.08 0.77 -20.79
CA SER A 124 4.05 2.04 -21.49
C SER A 124 4.90 2.03 -22.77
N ILE A 125 4.45 2.79 -23.78
CA ILE A 125 5.19 2.98 -25.04
C ILE A 125 6.56 3.60 -24.74
N ALA A 126 6.66 4.55 -23.80
CA ALA A 126 7.90 5.19 -23.40
C ALA A 126 8.89 4.22 -22.70
N GLY A 127 8.40 3.26 -21.92
CA GLY A 127 9.23 2.21 -21.32
C GLY A 127 9.76 1.24 -22.37
N ARG A 128 8.91 0.81 -23.30
CA ARG A 128 9.27 -0.11 -24.40
C ARG A 128 10.25 0.50 -25.40
N SER A 129 10.16 1.79 -25.68
CA SER A 129 11.06 2.49 -26.62
C SER A 129 12.49 2.66 -26.10
N ARG A 130 12.72 2.54 -24.79
CA ARG A 130 14.07 2.64 -24.17
C ARG A 130 14.79 1.30 -24.05
N SER A 131 14.18 0.20 -24.44
CA SER A 131 14.75 -1.14 -24.35
C SER A 131 14.95 -1.73 -25.75
N GLU A 132 16.20 -2.17 -26.06
CA GLU A 132 16.53 -2.84 -27.33
C GLU A 132 15.72 -4.13 -27.55
N THR A 133 15.36 -4.82 -26.48
CA THR A 133 14.58 -6.06 -26.50
C THR A 133 13.07 -5.82 -26.36
N ARG A 134 12.62 -4.55 -26.43
CA ARG A 134 11.22 -4.16 -26.15
C ARG A 134 10.68 -4.76 -24.84
N MET A 135 11.57 -4.96 -23.85
CA MET A 135 11.29 -5.56 -22.55
C MET A 135 10.66 -6.97 -22.60
N MET A 136 10.88 -7.72 -23.70
CA MET A 136 10.49 -9.13 -23.77
C MET A 136 11.28 -9.92 -22.71
N GLY A 137 10.56 -10.58 -21.78
CA GLY A 137 11.16 -11.28 -20.64
C GLY A 137 11.34 -10.45 -19.36
N ASP A 138 10.99 -9.16 -19.35
CA ASP A 138 10.98 -8.36 -18.13
C ASP A 138 9.94 -8.92 -17.14
N GLN A 139 10.38 -9.25 -15.92
CA GLN A 139 9.51 -9.81 -14.87
C GLN A 139 8.35 -8.87 -14.53
N ARG A 140 8.51 -7.56 -14.68
CA ARG A 140 7.44 -6.57 -14.47
C ARG A 140 6.24 -6.75 -15.39
N ASN A 141 6.42 -7.40 -16.57
CA ASN A 141 5.32 -7.77 -17.46
C ASN A 141 4.35 -8.78 -16.84
N TYR A 142 4.75 -9.45 -15.75
CA TYR A 142 3.96 -10.50 -15.10
C TYR A 142 3.41 -10.09 -13.73
N LEU A 143 3.61 -8.84 -13.30
CA LEU A 143 3.12 -8.37 -11.98
C LEU A 143 1.61 -8.50 -11.83
N TYR A 144 0.83 -8.41 -12.94
CA TYR A 144 -0.61 -8.70 -12.92
C TYR A 144 -0.92 -10.13 -12.47
N ARG A 145 -0.02 -11.10 -12.70
CA ARG A 145 -0.19 -12.48 -12.22
C ARG A 145 -0.09 -12.54 -10.70
N HIS A 146 0.87 -11.83 -10.13
CA HIS A 146 1.00 -11.73 -8.68
C HIS A 146 -0.22 -11.02 -8.08
N TYR A 147 -0.72 -9.95 -8.71
CA TYR A 147 -1.98 -9.33 -8.31
C TYR A 147 -3.14 -10.35 -8.31
N ALA A 148 -3.23 -11.21 -9.33
CA ALA A 148 -4.24 -12.25 -9.40
C ALA A 148 -4.12 -13.30 -8.28
N GLU A 149 -2.89 -13.57 -7.76
CA GLU A 149 -2.73 -14.45 -6.59
C GLU A 149 -3.39 -13.86 -5.33
N PHE A 150 -3.28 -12.55 -5.12
CA PHE A 150 -4.01 -11.88 -4.03
C PHE A 150 -5.52 -11.99 -4.21
N LEU A 151 -6.05 -11.81 -5.42
CA LEU A 151 -7.49 -11.99 -5.69
C LEU A 151 -7.95 -13.43 -5.39
N ARG A 152 -7.17 -14.44 -5.79
CA ARG A 152 -7.49 -15.85 -5.52
C ARG A 152 -7.49 -16.18 -4.05
N ARG A 153 -6.52 -15.61 -3.28
CA ARG A 153 -6.37 -15.87 -1.87
C ARG A 153 -7.46 -15.22 -1.04
N TYR A 154 -7.66 -13.91 -1.21
CA TYR A 154 -8.53 -13.12 -0.35
C TYR A 154 -9.96 -13.01 -0.83
N ARG A 155 -10.24 -13.28 -2.09
CA ARG A 155 -11.58 -13.26 -2.71
C ARG A 155 -12.39 -12.01 -2.33
N PRO A 156 -11.85 -10.80 -2.53
CA PRO A 156 -12.54 -9.57 -2.19
C PRO A 156 -13.83 -9.42 -3.00
N LYS A 157 -14.77 -8.62 -2.52
CA LYS A 157 -16.01 -8.29 -3.25
C LYS A 157 -15.72 -7.46 -4.50
N TYR A 158 -14.70 -6.60 -4.41
CA TYR A 158 -14.30 -5.68 -5.48
C TYR A 158 -12.79 -5.63 -5.61
N PHE A 159 -12.32 -5.22 -6.77
CA PHE A 159 -10.92 -4.86 -6.99
C PHE A 159 -10.81 -3.68 -7.94
N VAL A 160 -9.76 -2.89 -7.78
CA VAL A 160 -9.39 -1.79 -8.69
C VAL A 160 -7.96 -2.03 -9.15
N PHE A 161 -7.82 -2.28 -10.44
CA PHE A 161 -6.53 -2.47 -11.08
C PHE A 161 -6.26 -1.26 -12.00
N GLU A 162 -5.33 -0.41 -11.58
CA GLU A 162 -4.93 0.77 -12.34
C GLU A 162 -3.79 0.40 -13.29
N ASN A 163 -3.87 0.87 -14.52
CA ASN A 163 -2.81 0.73 -15.51
C ASN A 163 -2.86 1.92 -16.48
N VAL A 164 -1.72 2.19 -17.14
CA VAL A 164 -1.63 3.18 -18.21
C VAL A 164 -1.87 2.54 -19.57
N LEU A 165 -2.41 3.32 -20.50
CA LEU A 165 -2.61 2.95 -21.90
C LEU A 165 -1.30 3.00 -22.71
#